data_28b2eebb6c7008bc228163466023a3f4
#
_entry.id   28b2eebb6c7008bc228163466023a3f4
#
_cell.length_a   1.000
_cell.length_b   1.000
_cell.length_c   1.000
_cell.angle_alpha   90.00
_cell.angle_beta   90.00
_cell.angle_gamma   90.00
#
_symmetry.space_group_name_H-M   'P 1'
#
loop_
_entity.id
_entity.type
_entity.pdbx_description
1 polymer ?
#
loop_
_entity_poly.entity_id
_entity_poly.type
_entity_poly.pdbx_seq_one_letter_code
_entity_poly.pdbx_strand_id
1 'polypeptide(L)'
;KDFVIFHPSAQYNYKIYPQHSRHELLVHLSDLDIGVVITGSNNQIDTAIKNKLPALSNVFDLIGETTLEEYFALSELSLAYIGMDTLNMHIAAAQNKRIFAIFGPTNLRMWSPWSNQLQKSATEDMPIQNYGNITIFQANIPCVACGNAGCDNEHGKSECLDHISPQMVFNEVKNWYTNVRL
;
A
#
# COMPACT_ATOMS: atom_id res chain seq x y z
N LYS A 1 0.58 -8.18 -20.11
CA LYS A 1 0.35 -9.01 -18.92
C LYS A 1 -0.27 -8.15 -17.84
N ASP A 2 -1.29 -8.63 -17.16
CA ASP A 2 -1.92 -7.94 -16.05
C ASP A 2 -0.93 -7.72 -14.91
N PHE A 3 -1.05 -6.60 -14.21
CA PHE A 3 -0.19 -6.27 -13.09
C PHE A 3 -0.90 -5.47 -12.01
N VAL A 4 -0.37 -5.53 -10.81
CA VAL A 4 -0.71 -4.66 -9.69
C VAL A 4 0.47 -3.76 -9.37
N ILE A 5 0.19 -2.57 -8.85
CA ILE A 5 1.22 -1.70 -8.29
C ILE A 5 1.40 -2.04 -6.82
N PHE A 6 2.63 -2.24 -6.38
CA PHE A 6 3.01 -2.21 -4.98
C PHE A 6 3.87 -0.96 -4.71
N HIS A 7 3.35 -0.05 -3.88
CA HIS A 7 4.04 1.18 -3.47
C HIS A 7 4.43 1.07 -1.99
N PRO A 8 5.65 0.55 -1.69
CA PRO A 8 6.06 0.18 -0.34
C PRO A 8 6.53 1.34 0.52
N SER A 9 6.71 2.52 -0.08
CA SER A 9 7.31 3.68 0.57
C SER A 9 6.30 4.76 0.93
N ALA A 10 6.77 5.75 1.68
CA ALA A 10 6.08 6.99 1.99
C ALA A 10 7.13 8.09 2.22
N GLN A 11 6.67 9.34 2.27
CA GLN A 11 7.55 10.49 2.50
C GLN A 11 8.29 10.42 3.85
N TYR A 12 7.71 9.76 4.85
CA TYR A 12 8.23 9.69 6.21
C TYR A 12 8.37 8.25 6.69
N ASN A 13 9.44 7.96 7.43
CA ASN A 13 9.76 6.62 7.96
C ASN A 13 8.64 6.03 8.80
N TYR A 14 7.94 6.83 9.60
CA TYR A 14 6.85 6.38 10.47
C TYR A 14 5.60 5.89 9.70
N LYS A 15 5.55 6.09 8.39
CA LYS A 15 4.47 5.60 7.50
C LYS A 15 4.88 4.39 6.66
N ILE A 16 6.10 3.89 6.81
CA ILE A 16 6.64 2.83 5.93
C ILE A 16 6.44 1.46 6.56
N TYR A 17 5.81 0.56 5.83
CA TYR A 17 5.66 -0.84 6.24
C TYR A 17 7.04 -1.48 6.50
N PRO A 18 7.22 -2.25 7.59
CA PRO A 18 8.52 -2.81 7.94
C PRO A 18 9.18 -3.63 6.83
N GLN A 19 10.50 -3.64 6.77
CA GLN A 19 11.23 -4.33 5.70
C GLN A 19 10.87 -5.81 5.60
N HIS A 20 10.83 -6.52 6.74
CA HIS A 20 10.47 -7.94 6.76
C HIS A 20 9.04 -8.17 6.25
N SER A 21 8.10 -7.31 6.63
CA SER A 21 6.71 -7.39 6.19
C SER A 21 6.55 -7.11 4.69
N ARG A 22 7.30 -6.13 4.16
CA ARG A 22 7.32 -5.86 2.71
C ARG A 22 7.88 -7.04 1.93
N HIS A 23 8.97 -7.65 2.43
CA HIS A 23 9.58 -8.81 1.80
C HIS A 23 8.62 -10.00 1.79
N GLU A 24 8.02 -10.32 2.93
CA GLU A 24 7.04 -11.41 3.06
C GLU A 24 5.82 -11.19 2.16
N LEU A 25 5.28 -9.96 2.12
CA LEU A 25 4.16 -9.64 1.23
C LEU A 25 4.53 -9.81 -0.24
N LEU A 26 5.72 -9.39 -0.67
CA LEU A 26 6.18 -9.58 -2.04
C LEU A 26 6.36 -11.06 -2.40
N VAL A 27 6.89 -11.87 -1.50
CA VAL A 27 7.00 -13.34 -1.68
C VAL A 27 5.59 -13.92 -1.87
N HIS A 28 4.63 -13.58 -1.04
CA HIS A 28 3.25 -14.04 -1.19
C HIS A 28 2.61 -13.56 -2.51
N LEU A 29 2.81 -12.30 -2.88
CA LEU A 29 2.28 -11.77 -4.15
C LEU A 29 2.92 -12.45 -5.37
N SER A 30 4.17 -12.93 -5.25
CA SER A 30 4.84 -13.65 -6.32
C SER A 30 4.25 -15.03 -6.61
N ASP A 31 3.49 -15.60 -5.69
CA ASP A 31 2.75 -16.86 -5.89
C ASP A 31 1.50 -16.67 -6.78
N LEU A 32 1.11 -15.44 -7.06
CA LEU A 32 -0.01 -15.14 -7.96
C LEU A 32 0.50 -15.02 -9.41
N ASP A 33 -0.31 -15.49 -10.37
CA ASP A 33 -0.01 -15.32 -11.81
C ASP A 33 -0.32 -13.89 -12.28
N ILE A 34 0.32 -12.91 -11.63
CA ILE A 34 0.19 -11.48 -11.93
C ILE A 34 1.55 -10.79 -11.81
N GLY A 35 1.79 -9.77 -12.62
CA GLY A 35 2.96 -8.90 -12.45
C GLY A 35 2.82 -8.01 -11.22
N VAL A 36 3.90 -7.80 -10.47
CA VAL A 36 3.96 -6.85 -9.37
C VAL A 36 4.94 -5.75 -9.73
N VAL A 37 4.47 -4.55 -9.96
CA VAL A 37 5.29 -3.38 -10.30
C VAL A 37 5.53 -2.57 -9.03
N ILE A 38 6.80 -2.49 -8.62
CA ILE A 38 7.22 -1.68 -7.47
C ILE A 38 7.44 -0.25 -7.94
N THR A 39 6.85 0.70 -7.22
CA THR A 39 7.01 2.13 -7.52
C THR A 39 7.55 2.90 -6.32
N GLY A 40 8.23 3.99 -6.59
CA GLY A 40 8.83 4.88 -5.62
C GLY A 40 9.56 6.02 -6.33
N SER A 41 9.97 7.03 -5.59
CA SER A 41 10.73 8.16 -6.13
C SER A 41 12.25 7.92 -6.07
N ASN A 42 13.02 8.85 -6.61
CA ASN A 42 14.48 8.81 -6.54
C ASN A 42 14.99 9.58 -5.30
N ASN A 43 14.59 9.11 -4.10
CA ASN A 43 15.07 9.65 -2.82
C ASN A 43 15.83 8.58 -2.01
N GLN A 44 16.40 8.96 -0.88
CA GLN A 44 17.19 8.04 -0.05
C GLN A 44 16.36 6.90 0.53
N ILE A 45 15.12 7.16 0.92
CA ILE A 45 14.21 6.15 1.48
C ILE A 45 13.89 5.09 0.43
N ASP A 46 13.45 5.53 -0.75
CA ASP A 46 13.06 4.65 -1.85
C ASP A 46 14.26 3.86 -2.39
N THR A 47 15.42 4.51 -2.51
CA THR A 47 16.68 3.85 -2.89
C THR A 47 17.07 2.77 -1.87
N ALA A 48 16.92 3.02 -0.58
CA ALA A 48 17.18 2.02 0.46
C ALA A 48 16.20 0.83 0.39
N ILE A 49 14.96 1.06 -0.03
CA ILE A 49 13.97 0.01 -0.29
C ILE A 49 14.37 -0.80 -1.54
N LYS A 50 14.67 -0.12 -2.64
CA LYS A 50 15.13 -0.72 -3.92
C LYS A 50 16.26 -1.72 -3.71
N ASN A 51 17.28 -1.32 -2.95
CA ASN A 51 18.46 -2.15 -2.66
C ASN A 51 18.19 -3.41 -1.82
N LYS A 52 16.98 -3.56 -1.29
CA LYS A 52 16.56 -4.67 -0.42
C LYS A 52 15.38 -5.45 -0.98
N LEU A 53 15.01 -5.20 -2.23
CA LEU A 53 13.95 -5.97 -2.89
C LEU A 53 14.40 -7.42 -3.13
N PRO A 54 13.51 -8.40 -2.92
CA PRO A 54 13.80 -9.79 -3.27
C PRO A 54 13.83 -9.96 -4.81
N ALA A 55 14.71 -10.84 -5.29
CA ALA A 55 14.75 -11.22 -6.70
C ALA A 55 13.65 -12.24 -6.98
N LEU A 56 12.52 -11.79 -7.52
CA LEU A 56 11.35 -12.60 -7.86
C LEU A 56 10.97 -12.39 -9.32
N SER A 57 10.59 -13.46 -10.03
CA SER A 57 10.45 -13.47 -11.50
C SER A 57 9.31 -12.60 -12.04
N ASN A 58 8.29 -12.31 -11.23
CA ASN A 58 7.14 -11.50 -11.60
C ASN A 58 7.12 -10.14 -10.92
N VAL A 59 8.20 -9.75 -10.23
CA VAL A 59 8.38 -8.45 -9.58
C VAL A 59 9.27 -7.57 -10.46
N PHE A 60 8.79 -6.38 -10.78
CA PHE A 60 9.44 -5.40 -11.65
C PHE A 60 9.68 -4.10 -10.88
N ASP A 61 10.94 -3.75 -10.71
CA ASP A 61 11.33 -2.53 -9.99
C ASP A 61 11.35 -1.32 -10.92
N LEU A 62 10.48 -0.36 -10.63
CA LEU A 62 10.43 0.96 -11.26
C LEU A 62 10.68 2.10 -10.24
N ILE A 63 11.30 1.81 -9.09
CA ILE A 63 11.67 2.86 -8.13
C ILE A 63 12.67 3.83 -8.76
N GLY A 64 12.29 5.11 -8.81
CA GLY A 64 13.09 6.18 -9.40
C GLY A 64 13.07 6.22 -10.93
N GLU A 65 12.29 5.38 -11.60
CA GLU A 65 12.27 5.22 -13.06
C GLU A 65 11.03 5.87 -13.72
N THR A 66 10.13 6.49 -12.95
CA THR A 66 8.92 7.12 -13.47
C THR A 66 8.78 8.58 -13.03
N THR A 67 8.36 9.44 -13.93
CA THR A 67 7.81 10.76 -13.60
C THR A 67 6.42 10.62 -12.99
N LEU A 68 5.86 11.70 -12.48
CA LEU A 68 4.49 11.69 -11.95
C LEU A 68 3.46 11.40 -13.04
N GLU A 69 3.64 11.97 -14.24
CA GLU A 69 2.78 11.76 -15.40
C GLU A 69 2.81 10.31 -15.87
N GLU A 70 3.99 9.70 -15.93
CA GLU A 70 4.15 8.29 -16.26
C GLU A 70 3.53 7.39 -15.18
N TYR A 71 3.63 7.78 -13.90
CA TYR A 71 2.94 7.06 -12.82
C TYR A 71 1.41 7.12 -12.96
N PHE A 72 0.83 8.26 -13.37
CA PHE A 72 -0.60 8.35 -13.65
C PHE A 72 -1.04 7.33 -14.72
N ALA A 73 -0.28 7.24 -15.81
CA ALA A 73 -0.55 6.29 -16.89
C ALA A 73 -0.36 4.83 -16.42
N LEU A 74 0.70 4.56 -15.66
CA LEU A 74 0.97 3.24 -15.09
C LEU A 74 -0.16 2.80 -14.13
N SER A 75 -0.60 3.70 -13.27
CA SER A 75 -1.72 3.46 -12.34
C SER A 75 -3.02 3.18 -13.09
N GLU A 76 -3.30 3.91 -14.17
CA GLU A 76 -4.49 3.68 -15.00
C GLU A 76 -4.48 2.28 -15.67
N LEU A 77 -3.32 1.79 -16.06
CA LEU A 77 -3.14 0.46 -16.66
C LEU A 77 -3.14 -0.67 -15.63
N SER A 78 -2.92 -0.39 -14.35
CA SER A 78 -2.87 -1.40 -13.32
C SER A 78 -4.27 -1.94 -12.96
N LEU A 79 -4.32 -3.18 -12.45
CA LEU A 79 -5.56 -3.75 -11.90
C LEU A 79 -5.85 -3.27 -10.48
N ALA A 80 -4.79 -3.05 -9.67
CA ALA A 80 -4.95 -2.63 -8.28
C ALA A 80 -3.71 -1.86 -7.79
N TYR A 81 -3.93 -1.08 -6.75
CA TYR A 81 -2.91 -0.47 -5.90
C TYR A 81 -2.81 -1.25 -4.58
N ILE A 82 -1.61 -1.58 -4.17
CA ILE A 82 -1.27 -2.14 -2.87
C ILE A 82 -0.19 -1.23 -2.28
N GLY A 83 -0.34 -0.74 -1.07
CA GLY A 83 0.72 0.10 -0.51
C GLY A 83 0.30 1.03 0.61
N MET A 84 1.16 2.01 0.87
CA MET A 84 1.05 2.93 1.98
C MET A 84 0.09 4.09 1.69
N ASP A 85 -0.30 4.79 2.77
CA ASP A 85 -1.01 6.07 2.73
C ASP A 85 -0.12 7.17 2.11
N THR A 86 -0.27 7.40 0.81
CA THR A 86 0.51 8.34 -0.01
C THR A 86 -0.33 8.98 -1.12
N LEU A 87 0.26 9.96 -1.83
CA LEU A 87 -0.33 10.54 -3.05
C LEU A 87 -0.72 9.44 -4.05
N ASN A 88 0.10 8.42 -4.20
CA ASN A 88 -0.11 7.33 -5.16
C ASN A 88 -1.40 6.55 -4.89
N MET A 89 -1.74 6.34 -3.63
CA MET A 89 -3.02 5.76 -3.20
C MET A 89 -4.21 6.65 -3.62
N HIS A 90 -4.09 7.96 -3.47
CA HIS A 90 -5.14 8.90 -3.85
C HIS A 90 -5.31 9.00 -5.37
N ILE A 91 -4.22 8.89 -6.14
CA ILE A 91 -4.29 8.78 -7.61
C ILE A 91 -5.08 7.53 -7.99
N ALA A 92 -4.76 6.37 -7.42
CA ALA A 92 -5.49 5.13 -7.66
C ALA A 92 -6.97 5.24 -7.28
N ALA A 93 -7.29 5.93 -6.18
CA ALA A 93 -8.67 6.21 -5.77
C ALA A 93 -9.42 7.08 -6.78
N ALA A 94 -8.80 8.15 -7.28
CA ALA A 94 -9.38 9.03 -8.29
C ALA A 94 -9.66 8.29 -9.60
N GLN A 95 -8.83 7.31 -9.95
CA GLN A 95 -8.97 6.44 -11.13
C GLN A 95 -9.89 5.22 -10.90
N ASN A 96 -10.57 5.12 -9.76
CA ASN A 96 -11.44 4.00 -9.39
C ASN A 96 -10.75 2.63 -9.37
N LYS A 97 -9.44 2.58 -9.13
CA LYS A 97 -8.71 1.31 -9.03
C LYS A 97 -9.09 0.53 -7.77
N ARG A 98 -8.93 -0.76 -7.77
CA ARG A 98 -8.98 -1.56 -6.54
C ARG A 98 -7.82 -1.16 -5.64
N ILE A 99 -8.08 -0.88 -4.37
CA ILE A 99 -7.08 -0.37 -3.42
C ILE A 99 -6.99 -1.30 -2.21
N PHE A 100 -5.75 -1.62 -1.84
CA PHE A 100 -5.35 -2.30 -0.62
C PHE A 100 -4.36 -1.40 0.12
N ALA A 101 -4.87 -0.56 1.03
CA ALA A 101 -4.12 0.49 1.67
C ALA A 101 -3.69 0.11 3.09
N ILE A 102 -2.40 0.22 3.39
CA ILE A 102 -1.80 -0.05 4.69
C ILE A 102 -1.62 1.27 5.43
N PHE A 103 -2.31 1.42 6.56
CA PHE A 103 -2.29 2.62 7.38
C PHE A 103 -1.60 2.35 8.71
N GLY A 104 -0.62 3.18 9.02
CA GLY A 104 0.03 3.25 10.32
C GLY A 104 -0.71 4.19 11.29
N PRO A 105 0.00 5.18 11.88
CA PRO A 105 -0.56 6.09 12.88
C PRO A 105 -1.50 7.16 12.30
N THR A 106 -1.64 7.23 10.99
CA THR A 106 -2.34 8.30 10.28
C THR A 106 -3.85 8.27 10.51
N ASN A 107 -4.45 9.42 10.74
CA ASN A 107 -5.88 9.58 10.97
C ASN A 107 -6.69 9.29 9.68
N LEU A 108 -7.54 8.27 9.71
CA LEU A 108 -8.35 7.85 8.57
C LEU A 108 -9.37 8.90 8.13
N ARG A 109 -9.98 9.65 9.05
CA ARG A 109 -10.96 10.69 8.68
C ARG A 109 -10.37 11.77 7.80
N MET A 110 -9.05 11.97 7.88
CA MET A 110 -8.34 12.99 7.12
C MET A 110 -7.71 12.43 5.85
N TRP A 111 -7.20 11.18 5.89
CA TRP A 111 -6.29 10.67 4.87
C TRP A 111 -6.77 9.40 4.17
N SER A 112 -7.91 8.81 4.56
CA SER A 112 -8.41 7.63 3.84
C SER A 112 -8.81 7.96 2.40
N PRO A 113 -8.59 7.04 1.45
CA PRO A 113 -8.94 7.25 0.05
C PRO A 113 -10.45 7.39 -0.13
N TRP A 114 -10.86 8.24 -1.07
CA TRP A 114 -12.25 8.48 -1.40
C TRP A 114 -12.79 7.40 -2.35
N SER A 115 -13.91 6.80 -2.01
CA SER A 115 -14.64 5.91 -2.92
C SER A 115 -15.62 6.72 -3.77
N ASN A 116 -15.34 6.82 -5.08
CA ASN A 116 -16.25 7.48 -6.02
C ASN A 116 -17.59 6.72 -6.15
N GLN A 117 -17.56 5.39 -6.01
CA GLN A 117 -18.75 4.56 -6.07
C GLN A 117 -19.71 4.82 -4.90
N LEU A 118 -19.19 4.94 -3.69
CA LEU A 118 -20.00 5.12 -2.48
C LEU A 118 -20.08 6.56 -2.00
N GLN A 119 -19.35 7.49 -2.63
CA GLN A 119 -19.28 8.92 -2.28
C GLN A 119 -18.93 9.13 -0.80
N LYS A 120 -17.94 8.34 -0.30
CA LYS A 120 -17.46 8.42 1.07
C LYS A 120 -16.01 7.98 1.24
N SER A 121 -15.44 8.33 2.38
CA SER A 121 -14.17 7.82 2.89
C SER A 121 -14.39 7.05 4.20
N ALA A 122 -13.34 6.43 4.76
CA ALA A 122 -13.40 5.79 6.06
C ALA A 122 -13.47 6.83 7.19
N THR A 123 -14.27 6.55 8.22
CA THR A 123 -14.46 7.45 9.38
C THR A 123 -14.14 6.78 10.71
N GLU A 124 -13.92 5.49 10.71
CA GLU A 124 -13.68 4.66 11.89
C GLU A 124 -12.38 3.87 11.72
N ASP A 125 -11.70 3.60 12.83
CA ASP A 125 -10.51 2.77 12.87
C ASP A 125 -10.93 1.31 13.07
N MET A 126 -10.52 0.44 12.15
CA MET A 126 -10.81 -1.00 12.17
C MET A 126 -9.61 -1.77 11.59
N PRO A 127 -9.31 -2.96 12.11
CA PRO A 127 -8.18 -3.77 11.61
C PRO A 127 -8.23 -4.06 10.11
N ILE A 128 -9.42 -4.36 9.61
CA ILE A 128 -9.73 -4.46 8.18
C ILE A 128 -11.07 -3.81 7.94
N GLN A 129 -11.14 -2.93 6.95
CA GLN A 129 -12.42 -2.36 6.54
C GLN A 129 -12.51 -2.25 5.02
N ASN A 130 -13.70 -2.60 4.51
CA ASN A 130 -14.02 -2.59 3.10
C ASN A 130 -15.12 -1.56 2.80
N TYR A 131 -14.90 -0.70 1.81
CA TYR A 131 -15.93 0.18 1.28
C TYR A 131 -15.69 0.47 -0.22
N GLY A 132 -16.69 0.21 -1.04
CA GLY A 132 -16.56 0.29 -2.50
C GLY A 132 -15.41 -0.58 -3.01
N ASN A 133 -14.49 0.03 -3.72
CA ASN A 133 -13.29 -0.61 -4.27
C ASN A 133 -12.05 -0.52 -3.36
N ILE A 134 -12.23 -0.22 -2.08
CA ILE A 134 -11.15 0.07 -1.14
C ILE A 134 -11.17 -0.91 0.03
N THR A 135 -10.01 -1.47 0.36
CA THR A 135 -9.71 -2.16 1.61
C THR A 135 -8.63 -1.41 2.35
N ILE A 136 -8.85 -1.09 3.62
CA ILE A 136 -7.84 -0.50 4.52
C ILE A 136 -7.43 -1.52 5.56
N PHE A 137 -6.13 -1.58 5.86
CA PHE A 137 -5.54 -2.38 6.92
C PHE A 137 -4.93 -1.47 7.98
N GLN A 138 -5.28 -1.70 9.23
CA GLN A 138 -4.71 -1.05 10.41
C GLN A 138 -4.35 -2.09 11.47
N ALA A 139 -3.48 -1.73 12.40
CA ALA A 139 -3.21 -2.56 13.55
C ALA A 139 -4.42 -2.59 14.51
N ASN A 140 -4.64 -3.75 15.14
CA ASN A 140 -5.64 -3.89 16.20
C ASN A 140 -4.99 -3.62 17.58
N ILE A 141 -4.59 -2.37 17.80
CA ILE A 141 -4.00 -1.92 19.07
C ILE A 141 -4.64 -0.60 19.54
N PRO A 142 -4.68 -0.32 20.84
CA PRO A 142 -5.46 0.80 21.39
C PRO A 142 -5.05 2.21 20.94
N CYS A 143 -3.79 2.38 20.50
CA CYS A 143 -3.28 3.70 20.09
C CYS A 143 -3.47 4.03 18.61
N VAL A 144 -4.08 3.16 17.81
CA VAL A 144 -4.39 3.42 16.39
C VAL A 144 -5.67 4.24 16.27
N ALA A 145 -5.76 5.29 15.45
CA ALA A 145 -4.69 6.01 14.79
C ALA A 145 -4.33 7.25 15.63
N CYS A 146 -3.17 7.23 16.26
CA CYS A 146 -2.79 8.29 17.22
C CYS A 146 -2.44 9.63 16.55
N GLY A 147 -2.15 9.63 15.25
CA GLY A 147 -1.75 10.82 14.50
C GLY A 147 -0.30 11.28 14.73
N ASN A 148 0.48 10.55 15.57
CA ASN A 148 1.85 10.92 15.87
C ASN A 148 2.80 10.65 14.70
N ALA A 149 3.87 11.42 14.64
CA ALA A 149 4.97 11.23 13.68
C ALA A 149 5.96 10.15 14.17
N GLY A 150 5.51 8.90 14.27
CA GLY A 150 6.24 7.81 14.89
C GLY A 150 5.90 7.63 16.37
N CYS A 151 6.27 6.49 16.97
CA CYS A 151 6.04 6.24 18.39
C CYS A 151 6.86 7.15 19.32
N ASP A 152 7.98 7.69 18.81
CA ASP A 152 8.82 8.69 19.48
C ASP A 152 8.33 10.13 19.22
N ASN A 153 7.40 10.33 18.30
CA ASN A 153 6.96 11.61 17.77
C ASN A 153 8.10 12.48 17.15
N GLU A 154 9.19 11.84 16.72
CA GLU A 154 10.38 12.43 16.11
C GLU A 154 10.65 11.87 14.69
N HIS A 155 9.59 11.45 13.99
CA HIS A 155 9.61 10.86 12.65
C HIS A 155 10.31 9.50 12.55
N GLY A 156 10.52 8.81 13.66
CA GLY A 156 11.08 7.47 13.70
C GLY A 156 10.08 6.38 13.26
N LYS A 157 10.16 5.22 13.88
CA LYS A 157 9.32 4.06 13.56
C LYS A 157 7.93 4.16 14.17
N SER A 158 6.94 3.59 13.50
CA SER A 158 5.60 3.34 14.06
C SER A 158 5.41 1.84 14.28
N GLU A 159 5.35 1.41 15.54
CA GLU A 159 5.20 0.00 15.92
C GLU A 159 3.87 -0.61 15.44
N CYS A 160 2.83 0.20 15.30
CA CYS A 160 1.55 -0.27 14.76
C CYS A 160 1.68 -0.93 13.38
N LEU A 161 2.64 -0.53 12.56
CA LEU A 161 2.89 -1.14 11.26
C LEU A 161 3.44 -2.58 11.37
N ASP A 162 4.15 -2.92 12.45
CA ASP A 162 4.61 -4.29 12.70
C ASP A 162 3.45 -5.23 13.07
N HIS A 163 2.33 -4.69 13.55
CA HIS A 163 1.14 -5.46 13.92
C HIS A 163 0.16 -5.68 12.74
N ILE A 164 0.49 -5.23 11.54
CA ILE A 164 -0.29 -5.52 10.33
C ILE A 164 0.35 -6.71 9.62
N SER A 165 -0.31 -7.88 9.65
CA SER A 165 0.23 -9.10 9.07
C SER A 165 0.28 -9.05 7.54
N PRO A 166 1.43 -9.33 6.90
CA PRO A 166 1.52 -9.49 5.44
C PRO A 166 0.58 -10.54 4.89
N GLN A 167 0.40 -11.64 5.63
CA GLN A 167 -0.54 -12.70 5.26
C GLN A 167 -2.00 -12.19 5.22
N MET A 168 -2.38 -11.32 6.14
CA MET A 168 -3.71 -10.70 6.16
C MET A 168 -3.94 -9.86 4.92
N VAL A 169 -2.97 -9.02 4.55
CA VAL A 169 -3.01 -8.20 3.33
C VAL A 169 -3.09 -9.10 2.10
N PHE A 170 -2.23 -10.11 2.02
CA PHE A 170 -2.20 -11.05 0.92
C PHE A 170 -3.51 -11.80 0.73
N ASN A 171 -4.15 -12.25 1.80
CA ASN A 171 -5.42 -12.99 1.73
C ASN A 171 -6.52 -12.15 1.08
N GLU A 172 -6.62 -10.85 1.41
CA GLU A 172 -7.57 -9.93 0.78
C GLU A 172 -7.26 -9.70 -0.70
N VAL A 173 -5.99 -9.54 -1.05
CA VAL A 173 -5.54 -9.40 -2.44
C VAL A 173 -5.84 -10.68 -3.23
N LYS A 174 -5.51 -11.85 -2.70
CA LYS A 174 -5.75 -13.15 -3.33
C LYS A 174 -7.23 -13.41 -3.55
N ASN A 175 -8.06 -13.17 -2.54
CA ASN A 175 -9.52 -13.36 -2.64
C ASN A 175 -10.10 -12.47 -3.75
N TRP A 176 -9.71 -11.19 -3.78
CA TRP A 176 -10.12 -10.29 -4.85
C TRP A 176 -9.66 -10.77 -6.23
N TYR A 177 -8.36 -11.11 -6.36
CA TYR A 177 -7.78 -11.52 -7.64
C TYR A 177 -8.40 -12.79 -8.21
N THR A 178 -8.71 -13.75 -7.35
CA THR A 178 -9.41 -14.98 -7.75
C THR A 178 -10.81 -14.68 -8.30
N ASN A 179 -11.55 -13.76 -7.66
CA ASN A 179 -12.91 -13.40 -8.08
C ASN A 179 -12.95 -12.56 -9.37
N VAL A 180 -11.91 -11.83 -9.70
CA VAL A 180 -11.84 -11.05 -10.97
C VAL A 180 -11.51 -11.93 -12.18
N ARG A 181 -10.92 -13.11 -11.95
CA ARG A 181 -10.57 -14.06 -13.02
C ARG A 181 -11.67 -15.09 -13.34
N LEU A 182 -12.73 -15.14 -12.55
CA LEU A 182 -13.92 -15.98 -12.78
C LEU A 182 -14.95 -15.23 -13.63
#